data_4185ec267ed967a13940436fd5476bef
#
_entry.id   4185ec267ed967a13940436fd5476bef
#
_cell.length_a   1.000
_cell.length_b   1.000
_cell.length_c   1.000
_cell.angle_alpha   90.00
_cell.angle_beta   90.00
_cell.angle_gamma   90.00
#
_symmetry.space_group_name_H-M   'P 1'
#
loop_
_entity.id
_entity.type
_entity.pdbx_description
1 polymer ?
#
loop_
_entity_poly.entity_id
_entity_poly.type
_entity_poly.pdbx_seq_one_letter_code
_entity_poly.pdbx_strand_id
1 'polypeptide(L)'
;MSAEEDPIRGRVALVTGASSGIGLAVAEKLVAEGAKVALVARTAAKLDEIAARLGADRAAAFPCDVTDLGKLAGLPQRVVDRFGRLDILVNNAGLNHRGPIFAHTAAQLADVITTNLTAPIFLTRVAADHLRPGGTVVNVASLAGMIPVEHEAAYSASKAGLRAFTRSLAGDLAERGVRASSVCPGPVDTSFFGDVEAVPDLVFSQPMRSADQVADAVLACIRDATPEIALPALSGKLATLGYLFPSLERALRPMLRKRGAAHKRAYIARRKGS
;
A
#
# COMPACT_ATOMS: atom_id res chain seq x y z
N MET A 1 -12.80 -0.15 -33.80
CA MET A 1 -12.38 -0.65 -32.48
C MET A 1 -10.91 -0.29 -32.34
N SER A 2 -10.59 0.78 -31.61
CA SER A 2 -9.20 1.08 -31.27
C SER A 2 -8.66 -0.10 -30.44
N ALA A 3 -7.48 -0.63 -30.81
CA ALA A 3 -6.75 -1.58 -29.94
C ALA A 3 -6.68 -0.94 -28.56
N GLU A 4 -7.31 -1.54 -27.56
CA GLU A 4 -7.24 -1.06 -26.18
C GLU A 4 -5.75 -1.05 -25.82
N GLU A 5 -5.19 0.14 -25.57
CA GLU A 5 -3.80 0.26 -25.14
C GLU A 5 -3.62 -0.53 -23.85
N ASP A 6 -2.59 -1.39 -23.82
CA ASP A 6 -2.23 -2.15 -22.61
C ASP A 6 -2.08 -1.16 -21.42
N PRO A 7 -2.82 -1.36 -20.32
CA PRO A 7 -2.83 -0.42 -19.20
C PRO A 7 -1.52 -0.37 -18.42
N ILE A 8 -0.54 -1.24 -18.71
CA ILE A 8 0.76 -1.33 -18.06
C ILE A 8 1.91 -1.17 -19.03
N ARG A 9 1.90 -1.86 -20.15
CA ARG A 9 3.00 -1.84 -21.13
C ARG A 9 3.23 -0.44 -21.69
N GLY A 10 4.50 0.02 -21.64
CA GLY A 10 4.89 1.37 -22.10
C GLY A 10 4.45 2.52 -21.19
N ARG A 11 3.78 2.24 -20.08
CA ARG A 11 3.38 3.23 -19.08
C ARG A 11 4.53 3.55 -18.12
N VAL A 12 4.40 4.67 -17.41
CA VAL A 12 5.33 5.10 -16.36
C VAL A 12 4.62 5.09 -15.02
N ALA A 13 5.18 4.36 -14.07
CA ALA A 13 4.66 4.25 -12.70
C ALA A 13 5.58 4.95 -11.69
N LEU A 14 4.99 5.62 -10.70
CA LEU A 14 5.64 6.10 -9.50
C LEU A 14 5.19 5.20 -8.34
N VAL A 15 6.13 4.53 -7.68
CA VAL A 15 5.84 3.61 -6.56
C VAL A 15 6.55 4.07 -5.30
N THR A 16 5.79 4.42 -4.26
CA THR A 16 6.34 4.80 -2.96
C THR A 16 6.58 3.56 -2.07
N GLY A 17 7.62 3.61 -1.22
CA GLY A 17 8.03 2.45 -0.43
C GLY A 17 8.61 1.31 -1.27
N ALA A 18 9.22 1.63 -2.42
CA ALA A 18 9.69 0.66 -3.41
C ALA A 18 10.98 -0.08 -3.01
N SER A 19 11.57 0.20 -1.84
CA SER A 19 12.83 -0.42 -1.43
C SER A 19 12.68 -1.81 -0.79
N SER A 20 11.46 -2.28 -0.52
CA SER A 20 11.22 -3.60 0.11
C SER A 20 9.75 -4.01 0.03
N GLY A 21 9.47 -5.26 0.39
CA GLY A 21 8.13 -5.79 0.60
C GLY A 21 7.19 -5.56 -0.59
N ILE A 22 5.98 -5.10 -0.31
CA ILE A 22 4.93 -4.92 -1.33
C ILE A 22 5.37 -3.94 -2.42
N GLY A 23 5.96 -2.80 -2.04
CA GLY A 23 6.37 -1.78 -3.02
C GLY A 23 7.44 -2.27 -4.00
N LEU A 24 8.40 -3.07 -3.52
CA LEU A 24 9.40 -3.72 -4.36
C LEU A 24 8.76 -4.74 -5.31
N ALA A 25 7.90 -5.62 -4.79
CA ALA A 25 7.21 -6.61 -5.61
C ALA A 25 6.32 -5.97 -6.70
N VAL A 26 5.64 -4.87 -6.37
CA VAL A 26 4.87 -4.08 -7.35
C VAL A 26 5.79 -3.53 -8.44
N ALA A 27 6.92 -2.92 -8.06
CA ALA A 27 7.87 -2.35 -9.01
C ALA A 27 8.43 -3.42 -9.95
N GLU A 28 8.83 -4.58 -9.42
CA GLU A 28 9.35 -5.72 -10.19
C GLU A 28 8.32 -6.24 -11.20
N LYS A 29 7.06 -6.43 -10.78
CA LYS A 29 5.99 -6.89 -11.67
C LYS A 29 5.65 -5.86 -12.75
N LEU A 30 5.57 -4.57 -12.41
CA LEU A 30 5.32 -3.51 -13.39
C LEU A 30 6.43 -3.48 -14.46
N VAL A 31 7.69 -3.60 -14.07
CA VAL A 31 8.82 -3.67 -15.01
C VAL A 31 8.76 -4.94 -15.87
N ALA A 32 8.41 -6.07 -15.28
CA ALA A 32 8.29 -7.34 -16.03
C ALA A 32 7.18 -7.25 -17.10
N GLU A 33 6.14 -6.46 -16.85
CA GLU A 33 5.05 -6.21 -17.82
C GLU A 33 5.33 -5.07 -18.79
N GLY A 34 6.52 -4.49 -18.75
CA GLY A 34 6.98 -3.50 -19.72
C GLY A 34 6.69 -2.05 -19.34
N ALA A 35 6.35 -1.78 -18.08
CA ALA A 35 6.31 -0.40 -17.56
C ALA A 35 7.72 0.10 -17.24
N LYS A 36 7.86 1.44 -17.17
CA LYS A 36 8.99 2.11 -16.51
C LYS A 36 8.56 2.52 -15.11
N VAL A 37 9.49 2.43 -14.13
CA VAL A 37 9.16 2.64 -12.72
C VAL A 37 10.09 3.65 -12.05
N ALA A 38 9.53 4.70 -11.47
CA ALA A 38 10.18 5.58 -10.52
C ALA A 38 10.09 4.94 -9.13
N LEU A 39 11.23 4.50 -8.61
CA LEU A 39 11.35 3.85 -7.31
C LEU A 39 11.54 4.92 -6.23
N VAL A 40 10.59 5.04 -5.30
CA VAL A 40 10.62 6.08 -4.25
C VAL A 40 10.76 5.44 -2.87
N ALA A 41 11.83 5.80 -2.17
CA ALA A 41 12.06 5.48 -0.75
C ALA A 41 13.16 6.40 -0.18
N ARG A 42 13.46 6.28 1.11
CA ARG A 42 14.45 7.14 1.80
C ARG A 42 15.90 6.80 1.45
N THR A 43 16.23 5.53 1.28
CA THR A 43 17.61 5.03 1.16
C THR A 43 18.03 4.98 -0.30
N ALA A 44 18.83 5.97 -0.74
CA ALA A 44 19.29 6.09 -2.12
C ALA A 44 20.03 4.83 -2.60
N ALA A 45 21.06 4.38 -1.87
CA ALA A 45 21.89 3.23 -2.27
C ALA A 45 21.07 1.96 -2.56
N LYS A 46 20.03 1.70 -1.75
CA LYS A 46 19.15 0.55 -1.98
C LYS A 46 18.27 0.71 -3.22
N LEU A 47 17.82 1.92 -3.51
CA LEU A 47 17.05 2.20 -4.73
C LEU A 47 17.93 2.08 -5.98
N ASP A 48 19.19 2.55 -5.91
CA ASP A 48 20.16 2.44 -7.01
C ASP A 48 20.47 0.98 -7.33
N GLU A 49 20.67 0.14 -6.31
CA GLU A 49 20.84 -1.32 -6.48
C GLU A 49 19.63 -1.96 -7.19
N ILE A 50 18.41 -1.63 -6.73
CA ILE A 50 17.17 -2.15 -7.32
C ILE A 50 17.03 -1.65 -8.77
N ALA A 51 17.28 -0.36 -9.03
CA ALA A 51 17.19 0.21 -10.36
C ALA A 51 18.17 -0.44 -11.33
N ALA A 52 19.42 -0.67 -10.90
CA ALA A 52 20.42 -1.38 -11.69
C ALA A 52 19.99 -2.82 -12.03
N ARG A 53 19.43 -3.55 -11.05
CA ARG A 53 18.93 -4.91 -11.25
C ARG A 53 17.72 -4.98 -12.19
N LEU A 54 16.83 -3.99 -12.15
CA LEU A 54 15.65 -3.91 -13.02
C LEU A 54 15.94 -3.35 -14.42
N GLY A 55 17.11 -2.74 -14.61
CA GLY A 55 17.55 -2.10 -15.85
C GLY A 55 17.34 -0.58 -15.81
N ALA A 56 18.43 0.18 -16.03
CA ALA A 56 18.47 1.64 -15.88
C ALA A 56 17.60 2.41 -16.90
N ASP A 57 17.18 1.77 -17.96
CA ASP A 57 16.21 2.27 -18.94
C ASP A 57 14.75 2.09 -18.48
N ARG A 58 14.49 1.14 -17.57
CA ARG A 58 13.17 0.73 -17.08
C ARG A 58 12.89 1.17 -15.66
N ALA A 59 13.91 1.36 -14.83
CA ALA A 59 13.74 1.79 -13.45
C ALA A 59 14.75 2.88 -13.08
N ALA A 60 14.34 3.83 -12.24
CA ALA A 60 15.22 4.87 -11.72
C ALA A 60 14.93 5.15 -10.24
N ALA A 61 15.96 5.48 -9.48
CA ALA A 61 15.89 5.85 -8.08
C ALA A 61 15.45 7.31 -7.91
N PHE A 62 14.48 7.52 -7.03
CA PHE A 62 14.00 8.83 -6.61
C PHE A 62 14.01 8.91 -5.07
N PRO A 63 15.18 9.11 -4.46
CA PRO A 63 15.28 9.21 -3.01
C PRO A 63 14.40 10.36 -2.48
N CYS A 64 13.42 9.99 -1.64
CA CYS A 64 12.50 10.93 -1.01
C CYS A 64 11.91 10.32 0.26
N ASP A 65 11.90 11.09 1.34
CA ASP A 65 11.03 10.81 2.48
C ASP A 65 9.64 11.35 2.15
N VAL A 66 8.63 10.49 2.15
CA VAL A 66 7.26 10.90 1.81
C VAL A 66 6.66 11.87 2.83
N THR A 67 7.24 11.98 4.03
CA THR A 67 6.81 12.95 5.04
C THR A 67 7.36 14.36 4.80
N ASP A 68 8.39 14.50 3.97
CA ASP A 68 8.91 15.80 3.50
C ASP A 68 8.05 16.29 2.33
N LEU A 69 6.94 16.96 2.64
CA LEU A 69 5.98 17.44 1.64
C LEU A 69 6.61 18.43 0.65
N GLY A 70 7.65 19.17 1.06
CA GLY A 70 8.38 20.10 0.19
C GLY A 70 9.09 19.34 -0.94
N LYS A 71 9.82 18.27 -0.61
CA LYS A 71 10.46 17.40 -1.62
C LYS A 71 9.44 16.61 -2.43
N LEU A 72 8.35 16.19 -1.78
CA LEU A 72 7.30 15.41 -2.42
C LEU A 72 6.58 16.21 -3.51
N ALA A 73 6.44 17.55 -3.34
CA ALA A 73 5.77 18.42 -4.29
C ALA A 73 6.38 18.39 -5.70
N GLY A 74 7.69 18.36 -5.81
CA GLY A 74 8.39 18.33 -7.11
C GLY A 74 8.59 16.92 -7.69
N LEU A 75 8.19 15.88 -6.98
CA LEU A 75 8.50 14.49 -7.36
C LEU A 75 7.81 14.05 -8.67
N PRO A 76 6.51 14.33 -8.93
CA PRO A 76 5.86 13.96 -10.19
C PRO A 76 6.52 14.61 -11.40
N GLN A 77 6.90 15.89 -11.33
CA GLN A 77 7.60 16.58 -12.42
C GLN A 77 8.95 15.90 -12.72
N ARG A 78 9.75 15.59 -11.69
CA ARG A 78 11.03 14.87 -11.86
C ARG A 78 10.85 13.51 -12.55
N VAL A 79 9.74 12.81 -12.30
CA VAL A 79 9.42 11.55 -12.98
C VAL A 79 9.12 11.81 -14.46
N VAL A 80 8.35 12.86 -14.75
CA VAL A 80 8.05 13.26 -16.14
C VAL A 80 9.34 13.70 -16.86
N ASP A 81 10.21 14.46 -16.22
CA ASP A 81 11.52 14.87 -16.80
C ASP A 81 12.38 13.66 -17.16
N ARG A 82 12.36 12.61 -16.32
CA ARG A 82 13.15 11.37 -16.53
C ARG A 82 12.57 10.43 -17.58
N PHE A 83 11.24 10.27 -17.60
CA PHE A 83 10.58 9.21 -18.39
C PHE A 83 9.61 9.75 -19.47
N GLY A 84 9.37 11.06 -19.51
CA GLY A 84 8.52 11.74 -20.49
C GLY A 84 7.02 11.74 -20.18
N ARG A 85 6.58 10.98 -19.16
CA ARG A 85 5.15 10.87 -18.77
C ARG A 85 4.99 10.31 -17.34
N LEU A 86 3.77 10.41 -16.82
CA LEU A 86 3.33 9.72 -15.62
C LEU A 86 1.92 9.16 -15.86
N ASP A 87 1.71 7.86 -15.60
CA ASP A 87 0.43 7.18 -15.85
C ASP A 87 -0.11 6.47 -14.62
N ILE A 88 0.77 5.96 -13.77
CA ILE A 88 0.39 5.13 -12.63
C ILE A 88 1.05 5.70 -11.37
N LEU A 89 0.24 5.92 -10.33
CA LEU A 89 0.72 6.27 -9.01
C LEU A 89 0.36 5.15 -8.03
N VAL A 90 1.35 4.56 -7.37
CA VAL A 90 1.13 3.57 -6.31
C VAL A 90 1.61 4.16 -4.98
N ASN A 91 0.67 4.57 -4.14
CA ASN A 91 0.91 5.00 -2.78
C ASN A 91 0.96 3.75 -1.87
N ASN A 92 2.18 3.25 -1.65
CA ASN A 92 2.42 2.05 -0.85
C ASN A 92 3.24 2.31 0.41
N ALA A 93 4.04 3.39 0.46
CA ALA A 93 4.80 3.73 1.67
C ALA A 93 3.90 3.73 2.91
N GLY A 94 4.38 3.12 3.98
CA GLY A 94 3.59 2.98 5.20
C GLY A 94 4.45 2.79 6.45
N LEU A 95 3.88 3.16 7.59
CA LEU A 95 4.46 3.07 8.91
C LEU A 95 3.40 2.56 9.90
N ASN A 96 3.82 1.77 10.88
CA ASN A 96 2.98 1.39 12.02
C ASN A 96 3.82 1.36 13.29
N HIS A 97 3.35 2.03 14.33
CA HIS A 97 3.82 1.88 15.71
C HIS A 97 2.79 1.03 16.46
N ARG A 98 3.11 -0.26 16.64
CA ARG A 98 2.22 -1.23 17.30
C ARG A 98 2.31 -1.11 18.81
N GLY A 99 1.20 -1.32 19.47
CA GLY A 99 1.08 -1.30 20.91
C GLY A 99 0.00 -0.36 21.42
N PRO A 100 -0.26 -0.34 22.74
CA PRO A 100 -1.22 0.58 23.36
C PRO A 100 -0.88 2.03 23.03
N ILE A 101 -1.90 2.88 22.84
CA ILE A 101 -1.70 4.29 22.46
C ILE A 101 -0.77 5.04 23.43
N PHE A 102 -0.82 4.70 24.72
CA PHE A 102 0.00 5.32 25.76
C PHE A 102 1.46 4.84 25.78
N ALA A 103 1.81 3.82 24.98
CA ALA A 103 3.20 3.39 24.80
C ALA A 103 3.95 4.24 23.74
N HIS A 104 3.25 5.16 23.10
CA HIS A 104 3.81 5.97 22.00
C HIS A 104 3.77 7.46 22.34
N THR A 105 4.75 8.20 21.84
CA THR A 105 4.73 9.66 21.88
C THR A 105 3.68 10.19 20.87
N ALA A 106 3.19 11.41 21.11
CA ALA A 106 2.28 12.07 20.16
C ALA A 106 2.93 12.23 18.77
N ALA A 107 4.24 12.47 18.71
CA ALA A 107 5.00 12.56 17.46
C ALA A 107 4.97 11.24 16.68
N GLN A 108 5.22 10.10 17.34
CA GLN A 108 5.15 8.78 16.70
C GLN A 108 3.76 8.49 16.12
N LEU A 109 2.69 8.87 16.83
CA LEU A 109 1.33 8.70 16.32
C LEU A 109 1.04 9.63 15.13
N ALA A 110 1.54 10.88 15.19
CA ALA A 110 1.45 11.82 14.08
C ALA A 110 2.22 11.33 12.83
N ASP A 111 3.39 10.72 13.01
CA ASP A 111 4.18 10.13 11.92
C ASP A 111 3.41 9.03 11.16
N VAL A 112 2.64 8.21 11.89
CA VAL A 112 1.78 7.19 11.26
C VAL A 112 0.73 7.87 10.35
N ILE A 113 0.07 8.92 10.82
CA ILE A 113 -0.94 9.65 10.05
C ILE A 113 -0.27 10.35 8.85
N THR A 114 0.85 11.02 9.08
CA THR A 114 1.56 11.74 8.02
C THR A 114 2.01 10.78 6.92
N THR A 115 2.64 9.67 7.27
CA THR A 115 3.15 8.70 6.30
C THR A 115 2.02 7.99 5.54
N ASN A 116 1.00 7.51 6.26
CA ASN A 116 0.00 6.61 5.69
C ASN A 116 -1.20 7.33 5.05
N LEU A 117 -1.45 8.59 5.40
CA LEU A 117 -2.63 9.33 4.94
C LEU A 117 -2.27 10.68 4.33
N THR A 118 -1.58 11.56 5.05
CA THR A 118 -1.29 12.91 4.56
C THR A 118 -0.41 12.88 3.31
N ALA A 119 0.66 12.11 3.32
CA ALA A 119 1.57 11.98 2.19
C ALA A 119 0.89 11.41 0.92
N PRO A 120 0.11 10.31 0.99
CA PRO A 120 -0.68 9.83 -0.16
C PRO A 120 -1.68 10.87 -0.70
N ILE A 121 -2.40 11.60 0.17
CA ILE A 121 -3.30 12.67 -0.26
C ILE A 121 -2.54 13.76 -0.99
N PHE A 122 -1.46 14.25 -0.37
CA PHE A 122 -0.62 15.30 -0.94
C PHE A 122 0.00 14.88 -2.28
N LEU A 123 0.64 13.70 -2.32
CA LEU A 123 1.26 13.19 -3.55
C LEU A 123 0.24 12.97 -4.65
N THR A 124 -0.94 12.44 -4.33
CA THR A 124 -2.02 12.29 -5.32
C THR A 124 -2.45 13.63 -5.89
N ARG A 125 -2.61 14.66 -5.03
CA ARG A 125 -3.00 16.01 -5.51
C ARG A 125 -1.97 16.61 -6.47
N VAL A 126 -0.68 16.55 -6.13
CA VAL A 126 0.37 17.10 -7.00
C VAL A 126 0.63 16.23 -8.23
N ALA A 127 0.44 14.90 -8.15
CA ALA A 127 0.58 14.01 -9.28
C ALA A 127 -0.60 14.13 -10.27
N ALA A 128 -1.79 14.53 -9.82
CA ALA A 128 -2.98 14.66 -10.67
C ALA A 128 -2.79 15.62 -11.84
N ASP A 129 -1.91 16.60 -11.72
CA ASP A 129 -1.60 17.56 -12.79
C ASP A 129 -0.65 16.97 -13.86
N HIS A 130 -0.05 15.81 -13.58
CA HIS A 130 0.89 15.10 -14.45
C HIS A 130 0.34 13.76 -14.96
N LEU A 131 -0.66 13.20 -14.27
CA LEU A 131 -1.30 11.95 -14.68
C LEU A 131 -2.04 12.11 -15.99
N ARG A 132 -1.76 11.20 -16.93
CA ARG A 132 -2.42 11.20 -18.24
C ARG A 132 -3.81 10.53 -18.17
N PRO A 133 -4.74 10.91 -19.06
CA PRO A 133 -5.98 10.15 -19.26
C PRO A 133 -5.69 8.66 -19.50
N GLY A 134 -6.51 7.79 -18.95
CA GLY A 134 -6.27 6.34 -18.90
C GLY A 134 -5.32 5.91 -17.77
N GLY A 135 -4.82 6.85 -16.96
CA GLY A 135 -3.96 6.58 -15.80
C GLY A 135 -4.74 6.05 -14.60
N THR A 136 -3.98 5.62 -13.59
CA THR A 136 -4.55 5.01 -12.38
C THR A 136 -3.76 5.40 -11.13
N VAL A 137 -4.47 5.75 -10.06
CA VAL A 137 -3.94 5.87 -8.70
C VAL A 137 -4.33 4.62 -7.91
N VAL A 138 -3.37 3.90 -7.36
CA VAL A 138 -3.63 2.76 -6.46
C VAL A 138 -3.08 3.07 -5.07
N ASN A 139 -3.95 3.06 -4.08
CA ASN A 139 -3.60 3.26 -2.68
C ASN A 139 -3.55 1.92 -1.93
N VAL A 140 -2.40 1.56 -1.36
CA VAL A 140 -2.26 0.36 -0.54
C VAL A 140 -2.74 0.68 0.88
N ALA A 141 -4.01 0.38 1.13
CA ALA A 141 -4.67 0.52 2.43
C ALA A 141 -4.36 -0.68 3.35
N SER A 142 -5.37 -1.27 3.99
CA SER A 142 -5.27 -2.47 4.83
C SER A 142 -6.66 -2.97 5.22
N LEU A 143 -6.80 -4.24 5.58
CA LEU A 143 -7.98 -4.73 6.31
C LEU A 143 -8.19 -3.99 7.64
N ALA A 144 -7.12 -3.45 8.27
CA ALA A 144 -7.23 -2.58 9.45
C ALA A 144 -7.97 -1.26 9.17
N GLY A 145 -8.09 -0.86 7.90
CA GLY A 145 -8.95 0.25 7.47
C GLY A 145 -10.40 -0.15 7.19
N MET A 146 -10.72 -1.43 7.23
CA MET A 146 -12.09 -1.97 7.10
C MET A 146 -12.68 -2.32 8.46
N ILE A 147 -11.85 -2.85 9.37
CA ILE A 147 -12.20 -3.13 10.75
C ILE A 147 -11.02 -2.76 11.66
N PRO A 148 -11.21 -1.91 12.69
CA PRO A 148 -10.11 -1.46 13.55
C PRO A 148 -9.46 -2.61 14.30
N VAL A 149 -8.12 -2.56 14.39
CA VAL A 149 -7.31 -3.53 15.13
C VAL A 149 -6.91 -2.94 16.47
N GLU A 150 -7.12 -3.69 17.54
CA GLU A 150 -6.70 -3.31 18.89
C GLU A 150 -5.17 -3.12 18.96
N HIS A 151 -4.73 -2.11 19.69
CA HIS A 151 -3.31 -1.69 19.77
C HIS A 151 -2.71 -1.17 18.46
N GLU A 152 -3.55 -0.82 17.48
CA GLU A 152 -3.15 -0.21 16.20
C GLU A 152 -4.05 0.99 15.85
N ALA A 153 -4.44 1.81 16.84
CA ALA A 153 -5.45 2.86 16.68
C ALA A 153 -5.09 3.88 15.58
N ALA A 154 -3.89 4.48 15.63
CA ALA A 154 -3.45 5.46 14.63
C ALA A 154 -3.30 4.82 13.25
N TYR A 155 -2.79 3.58 13.19
CA TYR A 155 -2.67 2.84 11.95
C TYR A 155 -4.04 2.54 11.33
N SER A 156 -4.97 2.00 12.11
CA SER A 156 -6.34 1.72 11.65
C SER A 156 -7.03 2.99 11.15
N ALA A 157 -6.92 4.10 11.91
CA ALA A 157 -7.47 5.39 11.51
C ALA A 157 -6.86 5.88 10.18
N SER A 158 -5.53 5.80 10.02
CA SER A 158 -4.83 6.21 8.80
C SER A 158 -5.27 5.40 7.58
N LYS A 159 -5.41 4.08 7.74
CA LYS A 159 -5.80 3.19 6.63
C LYS A 159 -7.30 3.26 6.31
N ALA A 160 -8.15 3.52 7.30
CA ALA A 160 -9.56 3.84 7.08
C ALA A 160 -9.73 5.18 6.33
N GLY A 161 -8.97 6.21 6.75
CA GLY A 161 -8.93 7.51 6.05
C GLY A 161 -8.46 7.38 4.62
N LEU A 162 -7.39 6.62 4.36
CA LEU A 162 -6.86 6.39 3.01
C LEU A 162 -7.86 5.67 2.11
N ARG A 163 -8.57 4.68 2.64
CA ARG A 163 -9.63 3.97 1.94
C ARG A 163 -10.80 4.89 1.59
N ALA A 164 -11.26 5.70 2.57
CA ALA A 164 -12.33 6.69 2.36
C ALA A 164 -11.92 7.75 1.33
N PHE A 165 -10.69 8.28 1.45
CA PHE A 165 -10.10 9.21 0.49
C PHE A 165 -10.12 8.64 -0.93
N THR A 166 -9.65 7.40 -1.11
CA THR A 166 -9.59 6.75 -2.42
C THR A 166 -10.97 6.65 -3.06
N ARG A 167 -11.97 6.28 -2.27
CA ARG A 167 -13.35 6.13 -2.75
C ARG A 167 -13.97 7.47 -3.16
N SER A 168 -13.73 8.53 -2.38
CA SER A 168 -14.21 9.87 -2.72
C SER A 168 -13.49 10.44 -3.94
N LEU A 169 -12.17 10.27 -3.99
CA LEU A 169 -11.31 10.75 -5.08
C LEU A 169 -11.69 10.20 -6.46
N ALA A 170 -12.27 9.00 -6.51
CA ALA A 170 -12.60 8.34 -7.77
C ALA A 170 -13.51 9.20 -8.67
N GLY A 171 -14.44 9.97 -8.08
CA GLY A 171 -15.28 10.93 -8.81
C GLY A 171 -14.44 12.07 -9.40
N ASP A 172 -13.61 12.71 -8.59
CA ASP A 172 -12.81 13.87 -9.01
C ASP A 172 -11.82 13.50 -10.14
N LEU A 173 -11.21 12.32 -10.04
CA LEU A 173 -10.25 11.84 -11.05
C LEU A 173 -10.94 11.35 -12.33
N ALA A 174 -12.17 10.85 -12.25
CA ALA A 174 -12.93 10.41 -13.43
C ALA A 174 -13.11 11.55 -14.44
N GLU A 175 -13.30 12.79 -14.00
CA GLU A 175 -13.40 13.98 -14.86
C GLU A 175 -12.10 14.24 -15.64
N ARG A 176 -10.97 13.71 -15.17
CA ARG A 176 -9.67 13.79 -15.84
C ARG A 176 -9.32 12.51 -16.62
N GLY A 177 -10.24 11.56 -16.70
CA GLY A 177 -10.00 10.25 -17.32
C GLY A 177 -9.02 9.38 -16.53
N VAL A 178 -8.82 9.63 -15.23
CA VAL A 178 -7.92 8.89 -14.34
C VAL A 178 -8.76 8.07 -13.34
N ARG A 179 -8.31 6.87 -13.01
CA ARG A 179 -8.99 5.98 -12.08
C ARG A 179 -8.35 6.01 -10.70
N ALA A 180 -9.11 5.71 -9.66
CA ALA A 180 -8.59 5.50 -8.31
C ALA A 180 -9.07 4.16 -7.76
N SER A 181 -8.14 3.41 -7.17
CA SER A 181 -8.41 2.10 -6.58
C SER A 181 -7.68 1.93 -5.25
N SER A 182 -8.20 1.06 -4.39
CA SER A 182 -7.54 0.66 -3.16
C SER A 182 -7.30 -0.84 -3.08
N VAL A 183 -6.13 -1.24 -2.58
CA VAL A 183 -5.84 -2.61 -2.18
C VAL A 183 -5.80 -2.67 -0.66
N CYS A 184 -6.57 -3.57 -0.06
CA CYS A 184 -6.72 -3.72 1.39
C CYS A 184 -6.18 -5.09 1.84
N PRO A 185 -4.84 -5.26 1.98
CA PRO A 185 -4.28 -6.52 2.41
C PRO A 185 -4.51 -6.76 3.90
N GLY A 186 -4.63 -8.04 4.26
CA GLY A 186 -4.45 -8.54 5.62
C GLY A 186 -2.97 -8.63 5.98
N PRO A 187 -2.57 -9.60 6.82
CA PRO A 187 -1.17 -9.80 7.17
C PRO A 187 -0.35 -10.24 5.95
N VAL A 188 0.78 -9.55 5.71
CA VAL A 188 1.70 -9.82 4.59
C VAL A 188 3.08 -10.13 5.15
N ASP A 189 3.68 -11.24 4.72
CA ASP A 189 5.02 -11.64 5.16
C ASP A 189 6.09 -10.72 4.56
N THR A 190 6.44 -9.69 5.30
CA THR A 190 7.43 -8.67 4.92
C THR A 190 8.14 -8.14 6.17
N SER A 191 9.23 -7.39 5.94
CA SER A 191 9.93 -6.66 7.01
C SER A 191 9.05 -5.62 7.75
N PHE A 192 7.89 -5.27 7.22
CA PHE A 192 6.93 -4.35 7.86
C PHE A 192 6.39 -4.88 9.20
N PHE A 193 6.41 -6.19 9.43
CA PHE A 193 6.04 -6.74 10.73
C PHE A 193 7.03 -6.32 11.84
N GLY A 194 8.32 -6.10 11.51
CA GLY A 194 9.33 -5.79 12.51
C GLY A 194 9.38 -6.87 13.58
N ASP A 195 9.20 -6.47 14.84
CA ASP A 195 9.08 -7.41 15.97
C ASP A 195 7.71 -8.12 15.91
N VAL A 196 7.73 -9.39 15.51
CA VAL A 196 6.54 -10.24 15.38
C VAL A 196 5.85 -10.46 16.73
N GLU A 197 6.59 -10.43 17.83
CA GLU A 197 6.04 -10.61 19.19
C GLU A 197 5.07 -9.46 19.53
N ALA A 198 5.35 -8.23 19.05
CA ALA A 198 4.50 -7.06 19.25
C ALA A 198 3.24 -7.05 18.38
N VAL A 199 3.14 -7.93 17.37
CA VAL A 199 1.95 -7.98 16.49
C VAL A 199 0.78 -8.64 17.24
N PRO A 200 -0.42 -8.02 17.28
CA PRO A 200 -1.59 -8.62 17.94
C PRO A 200 -1.94 -10.00 17.37
N ASP A 201 -2.29 -10.94 18.24
CA ASP A 201 -2.66 -12.30 17.82
C ASP A 201 -3.82 -12.31 16.82
N LEU A 202 -4.76 -11.39 16.96
CA LEU A 202 -5.91 -11.26 16.08
C LEU A 202 -5.50 -11.09 14.62
N VAL A 203 -4.37 -10.42 14.33
CA VAL A 203 -3.84 -10.26 12.98
C VAL A 203 -3.55 -11.62 12.34
N PHE A 204 -2.99 -12.55 13.09
CA PHE A 204 -2.70 -13.92 12.61
C PHE A 204 -3.93 -14.82 12.51
N SER A 205 -5.13 -14.35 12.89
CA SER A 205 -6.36 -15.08 12.60
C SER A 205 -6.69 -15.14 11.11
N GLN A 206 -6.11 -14.23 10.35
CA GLN A 206 -6.23 -14.15 8.89
C GLN A 206 -5.10 -14.92 8.19
N PRO A 207 -5.36 -15.47 6.99
CA PRO A 207 -4.30 -16.11 6.20
C PRO A 207 -3.21 -15.10 5.82
N MET A 208 -1.96 -15.46 6.10
CA MET A 208 -0.79 -14.70 5.66
C MET A 208 -0.71 -14.67 4.13
N ARG A 209 -0.34 -13.51 3.57
CA ARG A 209 -0.13 -13.31 2.14
C ARG A 209 1.34 -12.99 1.85
N SER A 210 1.79 -13.27 0.63
CA SER A 210 3.09 -12.81 0.16
C SER A 210 2.99 -11.38 -0.41
N ALA A 211 4.13 -10.69 -0.49
CA ALA A 211 4.23 -9.41 -1.18
C ALA A 211 3.77 -9.52 -2.65
N ASP A 212 4.11 -10.63 -3.32
CA ASP A 212 3.73 -10.89 -4.71
C ASP A 212 2.22 -10.98 -4.91
N GLN A 213 1.50 -11.64 -3.99
CA GLN A 213 0.03 -11.71 -4.05
C GLN A 213 -0.63 -10.34 -3.91
N VAL A 214 -0.03 -9.44 -3.12
CA VAL A 214 -0.53 -8.06 -3.00
C VAL A 214 -0.18 -7.26 -4.25
N ALA A 215 1.01 -7.47 -4.81
CA ALA A 215 1.41 -6.85 -6.07
C ALA A 215 0.48 -7.28 -7.22
N ASP A 216 0.09 -8.56 -7.30
CA ASP A 216 -0.90 -9.03 -8.28
C ASP A 216 -2.24 -8.28 -8.15
N ALA A 217 -2.69 -8.03 -6.93
CA ALA A 217 -3.90 -7.24 -6.71
C ALA A 217 -3.75 -5.77 -7.13
N VAL A 218 -2.57 -5.17 -6.92
CA VAL A 218 -2.27 -3.82 -7.43
C VAL A 218 -2.35 -3.79 -8.95
N LEU A 219 -1.73 -4.77 -9.63
CA LEU A 219 -1.79 -4.86 -11.10
C LEU A 219 -3.22 -5.12 -11.58
N ALA A 220 -4.00 -5.95 -10.90
CA ALA A 220 -5.42 -6.16 -11.22
C ALA A 220 -6.24 -4.86 -11.10
N CYS A 221 -6.00 -4.02 -10.06
CA CYS A 221 -6.62 -2.70 -9.98
C CYS A 221 -6.28 -1.81 -11.18
N ILE A 222 -5.04 -1.88 -11.68
CA ILE A 222 -4.61 -1.11 -12.85
C ILE A 222 -5.28 -1.62 -14.14
N ARG A 223 -5.36 -2.94 -14.33
CA ARG A 223 -5.93 -3.56 -15.53
C ARG A 223 -7.45 -3.46 -15.58
N ASP A 224 -8.09 -3.92 -14.52
CA ASP A 224 -9.53 -4.24 -14.52
C ASP A 224 -10.38 -3.09 -13.99
N ALA A 225 -9.75 -1.95 -13.66
CA ALA A 225 -10.42 -0.80 -13.07
C ALA A 225 -11.22 -1.14 -11.78
N THR A 226 -10.79 -2.19 -11.05
CA THR A 226 -11.48 -2.64 -9.84
C THR A 226 -11.32 -1.59 -8.74
N PRO A 227 -12.42 -1.04 -8.19
CA PRO A 227 -12.32 0.08 -7.24
C PRO A 227 -11.65 -0.29 -5.91
N GLU A 228 -11.85 -1.53 -5.46
CA GLU A 228 -11.26 -2.01 -4.19
C GLU A 228 -11.05 -3.53 -4.23
N ILE A 229 -9.85 -3.98 -3.85
CA ILE A 229 -9.52 -5.39 -3.67
C ILE A 229 -9.09 -5.63 -2.23
N ALA A 230 -9.84 -6.44 -1.50
CA ALA A 230 -9.44 -6.95 -0.18
C ALA A 230 -8.74 -8.30 -0.30
N LEU A 231 -7.65 -8.50 0.43
CA LEU A 231 -6.88 -9.74 0.44
C LEU A 231 -6.70 -10.29 1.86
N PRO A 232 -7.29 -11.44 2.17
CA PRO A 232 -8.16 -12.30 1.34
C PRO A 232 -9.55 -11.65 1.12
N ALA A 233 -10.19 -11.92 0.00
CA ALA A 233 -11.51 -11.34 -0.32
C ALA A 233 -12.59 -11.67 0.73
N LEU A 234 -12.61 -12.91 1.22
CA LEU A 234 -13.54 -13.33 2.30
C LEU A 234 -13.29 -12.52 3.58
N SER A 235 -12.02 -12.27 3.93
CA SER A 235 -11.68 -11.49 5.11
C SER A 235 -12.16 -10.04 4.99
N GLY A 236 -12.11 -9.44 3.81
CA GLY A 236 -12.67 -8.11 3.55
C GLY A 236 -14.19 -8.07 3.78
N LYS A 237 -14.92 -9.06 3.28
CA LYS A 237 -16.38 -9.19 3.49
C LYS A 237 -16.70 -9.33 4.98
N LEU A 238 -15.98 -10.21 5.69
CA LEU A 238 -16.15 -10.42 7.12
C LEU A 238 -15.77 -9.19 7.95
N ALA A 239 -14.72 -8.47 7.57
CA ALA A 239 -14.31 -7.22 8.22
C ALA A 239 -15.40 -6.15 8.08
N THR A 240 -15.97 -5.98 6.88
CA THR A 240 -17.09 -5.06 6.65
C THR A 240 -18.32 -5.44 7.48
N LEU A 241 -18.66 -6.73 7.53
CA LEU A 241 -19.78 -7.21 8.35
C LEU A 241 -19.53 -6.96 9.84
N GLY A 242 -18.31 -7.26 10.33
CA GLY A 242 -17.93 -7.02 11.72
C GLY A 242 -17.97 -5.52 12.10
N TYR A 243 -17.61 -4.64 11.18
CA TYR A 243 -17.73 -3.20 11.40
C TYR A 243 -19.18 -2.71 11.49
N LEU A 244 -20.07 -3.28 10.66
CA LEU A 244 -21.51 -2.96 10.68
C LEU A 244 -22.23 -3.58 11.90
N PHE A 245 -21.75 -4.70 12.42
CA PHE A 245 -22.33 -5.42 13.56
C PHE A 245 -21.29 -5.63 14.68
N PRO A 246 -20.97 -4.58 15.47
CA PRO A 246 -19.92 -4.66 16.49
C PRO A 246 -20.17 -5.68 17.61
N SER A 247 -21.45 -6.03 17.88
CA SER A 247 -21.80 -7.06 18.84
C SER A 247 -21.39 -8.45 18.39
N LEU A 248 -21.55 -8.77 17.09
CA LEU A 248 -21.13 -10.02 16.49
C LEU A 248 -19.59 -10.11 16.47
N GLU A 249 -18.91 -9.02 16.11
CA GLU A 249 -17.45 -8.95 16.13
C GLU A 249 -16.91 -9.26 17.54
N ARG A 250 -17.48 -8.57 18.57
CA ARG A 250 -17.09 -8.82 19.97
C ARG A 250 -17.30 -10.26 20.42
N ALA A 251 -18.38 -10.89 20.01
CA ALA A 251 -18.67 -12.29 20.34
C ALA A 251 -17.67 -13.26 19.69
N LEU A 252 -17.22 -12.98 18.46
CA LEU A 252 -16.28 -13.83 17.72
C LEU A 252 -14.81 -13.57 18.09
N ARG A 253 -14.47 -12.40 18.63
CA ARG A 253 -13.10 -11.97 18.93
C ARG A 253 -12.30 -12.97 19.79
N PRO A 254 -12.82 -13.59 20.88
CA PRO A 254 -12.05 -14.56 21.66
C PRO A 254 -11.62 -15.78 20.83
N MET A 255 -12.51 -16.31 19.99
CA MET A 255 -12.23 -17.44 19.12
C MET A 255 -11.15 -17.08 18.08
N LEU A 256 -11.28 -15.89 17.45
CA LEU A 256 -10.32 -15.40 16.47
C LEU A 256 -8.93 -15.15 17.11
N ARG A 257 -8.87 -14.59 18.32
CA ARG A 257 -7.61 -14.45 19.07
C ARG A 257 -6.93 -15.79 19.36
N LYS A 258 -7.69 -16.79 19.84
CA LYS A 258 -7.16 -18.13 20.12
C LYS A 258 -6.57 -18.78 18.86
N ARG A 259 -7.29 -18.67 17.73
CA ARG A 259 -6.81 -19.14 16.42
C ARG A 259 -5.55 -18.38 16.00
N GLY A 260 -5.56 -17.06 16.11
CA GLY A 260 -4.44 -16.21 15.76
C GLY A 260 -3.18 -16.50 16.59
N ALA A 261 -3.32 -16.71 17.91
CA ALA A 261 -2.22 -17.09 18.79
C ALA A 261 -1.55 -18.42 18.37
N ALA A 262 -2.34 -19.40 17.92
CA ALA A 262 -1.82 -20.65 17.40
C ALA A 262 -1.02 -20.44 16.09
N HIS A 263 -1.56 -19.67 15.16
CA HIS A 263 -0.90 -19.38 13.89
C HIS A 263 0.36 -18.51 14.08
N LYS A 264 0.35 -17.54 15.01
CA LYS A 264 1.51 -16.71 15.35
C LYS A 264 2.67 -17.57 15.87
N ARG A 265 2.40 -18.50 16.80
CA ARG A 265 3.42 -19.44 17.29
C ARG A 265 4.02 -20.29 16.16
N ALA A 266 3.19 -20.82 15.28
CA ALA A 266 3.64 -21.59 14.12
C ALA A 266 4.48 -20.75 13.14
N TYR A 267 4.13 -19.47 12.94
CA TYR A 267 4.87 -18.54 12.11
C TYR A 267 6.25 -18.22 12.70
N ILE A 268 6.31 -17.93 14.01
CA ILE A 268 7.57 -17.66 14.71
C ILE A 268 8.50 -18.88 14.67
N ALA A 269 7.95 -20.08 14.90
CA ALA A 269 8.73 -21.32 14.85
C ALA A 269 9.38 -21.54 13.47
N ARG A 270 8.64 -21.27 12.39
CA ARG A 270 9.17 -21.37 11.03
C ARG A 270 10.31 -20.37 10.77
N ARG A 271 10.19 -19.12 11.24
CA ARG A 271 11.22 -18.10 11.06
C ARG A 271 12.51 -18.34 11.86
N LYS A 272 12.43 -19.08 12.97
CA LYS A 272 13.61 -19.44 13.77
C LYS A 272 14.34 -20.67 13.22
N GLY A 273 13.70 -21.44 12.33
CA GLY A 273 14.28 -22.65 11.72
C GLY A 273 14.78 -22.45 10.27
N SER A 274 14.63 -21.26 9.72
CA SER A 274 15.18 -20.82 8.42
C SER A 274 16.31 -19.81 8.64
#